data_cdf5abd1ce35fa45f878f8736cf92926
#
_entry.id   cdf5abd1ce35fa45f878f8736cf92926
#
_cell.length_a   1.000
_cell.length_b   1.000
_cell.length_c   1.000
_cell.angle_alpha   90.00
_cell.angle_beta   90.00
_cell.angle_gamma   90.00
#
_symmetry.space_group_name_H-M   'P 1'
#
loop_
_entity.id
_entity.type
_entity.pdbx_description
1 polymer ?
#
loop_
_entity_poly.entity_id
_entity_poly.type
_entity_poly.pdbx_seq_one_letter_code
_entity_poly.pdbx_strand_id
1 'polypeptide(L)'
;FSTVVSTKLGIRTKDYTMPELRFVATESIANDKIIITVQVDEGAMIWCAAWSTDPAFTDSTDAENQIKSQQTNCEDGRGNQCGTFWVYDLDDIEDADADGVTSRTDYDDIYKWKYNQDVDIIVSGLSEETNYPFIYCFAQDDEVPANKMIFDSTGNFGPSNVYTLQQGIGTVQTLDESPPIFTELTIPDPTALNDRIVITFKLNEAGTAYCRTKRSDSAEPTLHINQILSADFSAEIIDPTLDTGTITLT
;
A
#
# COMPACT_ATOMS: atom_id res chain seq x y z
N PHE A 1 22.41 10.42 -60.88
CA PHE A 1 21.22 10.14 -60.11
C PHE A 1 21.50 10.63 -58.68
N SER A 2 20.93 11.77 -58.31
CA SER A 2 20.98 12.28 -56.90
C SER A 2 19.91 11.57 -56.09
N THR A 3 20.31 10.83 -55.10
CA THR A 3 19.43 10.23 -54.10
C THR A 3 18.88 11.37 -53.23
N VAL A 4 17.61 11.68 -53.36
CA VAL A 4 16.91 12.56 -52.40
C VAL A 4 16.70 11.76 -51.15
N VAL A 5 17.52 11.97 -50.13
CA VAL A 5 17.26 11.48 -48.79
C VAL A 5 16.15 12.37 -48.24
N SER A 6 14.94 11.84 -48.19
CA SER A 6 13.82 12.48 -47.49
C SER A 6 14.07 12.37 -46.01
N THR A 7 14.68 13.40 -45.44
CA THR A 7 14.67 13.56 -43.96
C THR A 7 13.26 14.00 -43.60
N LYS A 8 12.46 13.08 -43.03
CA LYS A 8 11.27 13.43 -42.29
C LYS A 8 11.75 14.13 -41.01
N LEU A 9 11.79 15.45 -41.01
CA LEU A 9 11.84 16.23 -39.79
C LEU A 9 10.45 16.13 -39.17
N GLY A 10 10.32 15.31 -38.12
CA GLY A 10 9.16 15.36 -37.25
C GLY A 10 9.14 16.73 -36.58
N ILE A 11 8.11 17.52 -36.81
CA ILE A 11 7.86 18.74 -36.05
C ILE A 11 6.91 18.31 -34.92
N ARG A 12 7.42 18.23 -33.69
CA ARG A 12 6.61 18.05 -32.49
C ARG A 12 6.12 19.43 -32.03
N THR A 13 4.84 19.56 -31.76
CA THR A 13 4.30 20.72 -31.05
C THR A 13 4.56 20.50 -29.58
N LYS A 14 5.01 21.54 -28.89
CA LYS A 14 5.20 21.46 -27.42
C LYS A 14 3.86 21.29 -26.73
N ASP A 15 3.79 20.33 -25.82
CA ASP A 15 2.64 20.16 -24.93
C ASP A 15 2.69 21.18 -23.78
N TYR A 16 1.54 21.72 -23.41
CA TYR A 16 1.33 22.64 -22.31
C TYR A 16 0.18 22.18 -21.39
N THR A 17 -0.33 20.98 -21.64
CA THR A 17 -1.39 20.37 -20.81
C THR A 17 -0.78 19.78 -19.53
N MET A 18 -1.52 19.79 -18.48
CA MET A 18 -1.12 19.14 -17.21
C MET A 18 -1.73 17.74 -17.19
N PRO A 19 -1.01 16.73 -16.74
CA PRO A 19 -1.57 15.39 -16.62
C PRO A 19 -2.83 15.38 -15.73
N GLU A 20 -3.83 14.63 -16.17
CA GLU A 20 -5.08 14.40 -15.44
C GLU A 20 -5.07 13.01 -14.80
N LEU A 21 -5.07 12.96 -13.49
CA LEU A 21 -5.24 11.71 -12.75
C LEU A 21 -6.71 11.50 -12.35
N ARG A 22 -7.24 10.32 -12.66
CA ARG A 22 -8.57 9.87 -12.24
C ARG A 22 -8.46 8.71 -11.29
N PHE A 23 -9.02 8.86 -10.10
CA PHE A 23 -9.11 7.78 -9.13
C PHE A 23 -10.07 6.69 -9.62
N VAL A 24 -9.66 5.43 -9.49
CA VAL A 24 -10.45 4.25 -9.85
C VAL A 24 -10.81 3.45 -8.60
N ALA A 25 -9.81 3.01 -7.84
CA ALA A 25 -10.01 2.18 -6.66
C ALA A 25 -8.83 2.28 -5.70
N THR A 26 -9.03 1.82 -4.48
CA THR A 26 -7.96 1.57 -3.52
C THR A 26 -8.26 0.33 -2.71
N GLU A 27 -7.22 -0.42 -2.35
CA GLU A 27 -7.32 -1.67 -1.62
C GLU A 27 -6.13 -1.81 -0.66
N SER A 28 -6.40 -2.29 0.56
CA SER A 28 -5.36 -2.75 1.48
C SER A 28 -4.99 -4.18 1.14
N ILE A 29 -3.74 -4.43 0.80
CA ILE A 29 -3.26 -5.75 0.35
C ILE A 29 -2.36 -6.44 1.37
N ALA A 30 -1.86 -5.71 2.36
CA ALA A 30 -1.04 -6.23 3.44
C ALA A 30 -1.09 -5.29 4.66
N ASN A 31 -0.46 -5.70 5.74
CA ASN A 31 -0.32 -4.88 6.95
C ASN A 31 0.52 -3.61 6.71
N ASP A 32 1.36 -3.59 5.69
CA ASP A 32 2.28 -2.49 5.38
C ASP A 32 2.08 -1.88 3.98
N LYS A 33 1.01 -2.28 3.24
CA LYS A 33 0.81 -1.90 1.84
C LYS A 33 -0.63 -1.64 1.48
N ILE A 34 -0.81 -0.61 0.65
CA ILE A 34 -2.07 -0.32 -0.05
C ILE A 34 -1.79 -0.19 -1.56
N ILE A 35 -2.78 -0.55 -2.36
CA ILE A 35 -2.80 -0.26 -3.80
C ILE A 35 -3.71 0.94 -4.03
N ILE A 36 -3.25 1.86 -4.87
CA ILE A 36 -4.05 2.96 -5.40
C ILE A 36 -4.10 2.79 -6.90
N THR A 37 -5.29 2.49 -7.43
CA THR A 37 -5.51 2.36 -8.87
C THR A 37 -5.99 3.68 -9.43
N VAL A 38 -5.26 4.20 -10.40
CA VAL A 38 -5.56 5.45 -11.09
C VAL A 38 -5.48 5.27 -12.60
N GLN A 39 -6.05 6.23 -13.33
CA GLN A 39 -5.84 6.41 -14.76
C GLN A 39 -5.20 7.77 -14.99
N VAL A 40 -4.25 7.86 -15.92
CA VAL A 40 -3.67 9.11 -16.41
C VAL A 40 -3.96 9.25 -17.90
N ASP A 41 -4.19 10.44 -18.39
CA ASP A 41 -4.60 10.70 -19.78
C ASP A 41 -3.42 10.83 -20.76
N GLU A 42 -2.21 10.99 -20.25
CA GLU A 42 -0.98 11.15 -21.03
C GLU A 42 0.21 10.44 -20.38
N GLY A 43 1.37 10.44 -21.04
CA GLY A 43 2.62 9.98 -20.47
C GLY A 43 3.03 10.83 -19.28
N ALA A 44 3.23 10.19 -18.13
CA ALA A 44 3.58 10.92 -16.90
C ALA A 44 4.24 10.02 -15.86
N MET A 45 5.08 10.62 -15.05
CA MET A 45 5.55 10.02 -13.81
C MET A 45 4.57 10.33 -12.70
N ILE A 46 4.12 9.30 -12.00
CA ILE A 46 3.16 9.39 -10.91
C ILE A 46 3.84 9.01 -9.60
N TRP A 47 3.59 9.78 -8.56
CA TRP A 47 4.01 9.52 -7.19
C TRP A 47 2.81 9.54 -6.27
N CYS A 48 2.69 8.56 -5.39
CA CYS A 48 1.71 8.54 -4.31
C CYS A 48 2.41 8.39 -2.97
N ALA A 49 1.92 9.10 -1.96
CA ALA A 49 2.42 9.00 -0.60
C ALA A 49 1.26 9.08 0.40
N ALA A 50 1.39 8.41 1.54
CA ALA A 50 0.36 8.29 2.55
C ALA A 50 0.86 8.73 3.92
N TRP A 51 0.00 9.45 4.67
CA TRP A 51 0.26 9.91 6.03
C TRP A 51 -0.93 9.57 6.93
N SER A 52 -0.62 9.13 8.14
CA SER A 52 -1.63 8.91 9.20
C SER A 52 -2.05 10.20 9.90
N THR A 53 -1.23 11.25 9.80
CA THR A 53 -1.48 12.60 10.33
C THR A 53 -1.34 13.61 9.21
N ASP A 54 -2.02 14.76 9.33
CA ASP A 54 -1.94 15.82 8.32
C ASP A 54 -0.48 16.25 8.08
N PRO A 55 0.05 16.15 6.84
CA PRO A 55 1.41 16.56 6.53
C PRO A 55 1.59 18.09 6.61
N ALA A 56 0.51 18.85 6.73
CA ALA A 56 0.48 20.29 6.91
C ALA A 56 1.34 21.06 5.88
N PHE A 57 1.13 20.77 4.59
CA PHE A 57 1.85 21.42 3.50
C PHE A 57 1.76 22.93 3.58
N THR A 58 2.90 23.62 3.50
CA THR A 58 2.97 25.08 3.58
C THR A 58 2.64 25.76 2.26
N ASP A 59 2.98 25.13 1.15
CA ASP A 59 2.68 25.55 -0.22
C ASP A 59 2.79 24.37 -1.21
N SER A 60 2.54 24.64 -2.48
CA SER A 60 2.59 23.63 -3.54
C SER A 60 3.97 23.01 -3.75
N THR A 61 5.03 23.79 -3.55
CA THR A 61 6.41 23.30 -3.69
C THR A 61 6.78 22.38 -2.54
N ASP A 62 6.35 22.70 -1.33
CA ASP A 62 6.52 21.88 -0.16
C ASP A 62 5.74 20.55 -0.31
N ALA A 63 4.49 20.60 -0.76
CA ALA A 63 3.68 19.43 -1.04
C ALA A 63 4.34 18.50 -2.07
N GLU A 64 4.77 19.06 -3.21
CA GLU A 64 5.52 18.30 -4.23
C GLU A 64 6.76 17.65 -3.63
N ASN A 65 7.57 18.42 -2.91
CA ASN A 65 8.80 17.91 -2.30
C ASN A 65 8.52 16.84 -1.26
N GLN A 66 7.51 16.98 -0.43
CA GLN A 66 7.17 15.95 0.57
C GLN A 66 6.65 14.67 -0.07
N ILE A 67 5.79 14.76 -1.07
CA ILE A 67 5.29 13.58 -1.81
C ILE A 67 6.46 12.86 -2.52
N LYS A 68 7.34 13.62 -3.17
CA LYS A 68 8.51 13.07 -3.86
C LYS A 68 9.65 12.67 -2.92
N SER A 69 9.84 13.32 -1.78
CA SER A 69 10.95 13.06 -0.85
C SER A 69 10.77 11.80 -0.02
N GLN A 70 9.56 11.31 0.09
CA GLN A 70 9.32 9.96 0.59
C GLN A 70 10.00 8.89 -0.31
N GLN A 71 10.59 9.35 -1.41
CA GLN A 71 11.09 8.56 -2.53
C GLN A 71 12.48 8.00 -2.40
N THR A 72 13.25 8.24 -1.37
CA THR A 72 14.65 7.77 -1.39
C THR A 72 14.76 6.28 -1.72
N ASN A 73 13.64 5.58 -1.81
CA ASN A 73 13.53 4.18 -2.22
C ASN A 73 12.15 3.82 -2.81
N CYS A 74 11.39 4.75 -3.39
CA CYS A 74 10.08 4.46 -4.01
C CYS A 74 10.18 3.80 -5.38
N GLU A 75 11.34 3.81 -6.00
CA GLU A 75 11.59 3.07 -7.22
C GLU A 75 11.36 1.57 -6.92
N ASP A 76 10.53 0.93 -7.69
CA ASP A 76 10.12 -0.48 -7.53
C ASP A 76 9.17 -0.80 -6.36
N GLY A 77 8.45 0.16 -5.79
CA GLY A 77 7.52 -0.10 -4.69
C GLY A 77 8.19 -0.53 -3.38
N ARG A 78 9.44 -0.15 -3.15
CA ARG A 78 10.22 -0.47 -1.95
C ARG A 78 10.37 0.70 -0.99
N GLY A 79 9.72 1.82 -1.25
CA GLY A 79 9.85 3.03 -0.45
C GLY A 79 9.05 3.01 0.84
N ASN A 80 9.48 3.78 1.82
CA ASN A 80 8.72 4.01 3.04
C ASN A 80 7.58 4.99 2.75
N GLN A 81 6.34 4.52 2.87
CA GLN A 81 5.10 5.30 2.78
C GLN A 81 4.83 5.94 1.40
N CYS A 82 5.39 5.41 0.35
CA CYS A 82 5.21 5.93 -0.99
C CYS A 82 5.22 4.84 -2.07
N GLY A 83 4.73 5.19 -3.25
CA GLY A 83 4.78 4.39 -4.46
C GLY A 83 4.94 5.28 -5.68
N THR A 84 5.51 4.75 -6.75
CA THR A 84 5.67 5.44 -8.02
C THR A 84 5.25 4.57 -9.19
N PHE A 85 4.84 5.19 -10.27
CA PHE A 85 4.59 4.52 -11.54
C PHE A 85 4.90 5.47 -12.70
N TRP A 86 5.61 4.97 -13.70
CA TRP A 86 5.87 5.74 -14.92
C TRP A 86 4.98 5.22 -16.05
N VAL A 87 4.11 6.08 -16.55
CA VAL A 87 3.33 5.86 -17.77
C VAL A 87 4.03 6.54 -18.90
N TYR A 88 4.48 5.77 -19.88
CA TYR A 88 5.10 6.29 -21.10
C TYR A 88 4.03 6.55 -22.16
N ASP A 89 4.22 7.57 -22.94
CA ASP A 89 3.43 7.77 -24.15
C ASP A 89 4.16 7.30 -25.41
N LEU A 90 3.48 7.45 -26.58
CA LEU A 90 4.01 6.96 -27.86
C LEU A 90 5.28 7.69 -28.32
N ASP A 91 5.47 8.91 -27.86
CA ASP A 91 6.55 9.78 -28.28
C ASP A 91 7.83 9.58 -27.43
N ASP A 92 7.69 8.93 -26.27
CA ASP A 92 8.80 8.62 -25.35
C ASP A 92 9.64 7.41 -25.76
N ILE A 93 9.29 6.79 -26.91
CA ILE A 93 9.99 5.61 -27.33
C ILE A 93 11.27 6.04 -27.99
N GLU A 94 12.30 6.00 -27.23
CA GLU A 94 13.65 5.97 -27.73
C GLU A 94 13.93 4.58 -28.34
N ASP A 95 14.76 4.56 -29.37
CA ASP A 95 15.36 3.37 -29.93
C ASP A 95 16.22 2.69 -28.85
N ALA A 96 15.58 1.81 -28.08
CA ALA A 96 16.16 1.25 -26.85
C ALA A 96 17.34 0.29 -27.12
N ASP A 97 17.41 -0.29 -28.33
CA ASP A 97 18.52 -1.15 -28.77
C ASP A 97 19.55 -0.42 -29.62
N ALA A 98 19.32 0.87 -29.92
CA ALA A 98 20.18 1.74 -30.72
C ALA A 98 20.45 1.21 -32.15
N ASP A 99 19.52 0.46 -32.74
CA ASP A 99 19.62 -0.06 -34.11
C ASP A 99 19.18 0.96 -35.14
N GLY A 100 18.67 2.11 -34.75
CA GLY A 100 18.17 3.20 -35.60
C GLY A 100 16.76 2.95 -36.12
N VAL A 101 16.05 1.97 -35.61
CA VAL A 101 14.67 1.64 -35.98
C VAL A 101 13.84 1.41 -34.72
N THR A 102 12.99 2.33 -34.37
CA THR A 102 12.02 2.13 -33.29
C THR A 102 11.11 0.95 -33.63
N SER A 103 11.34 -0.18 -33.02
CA SER A 103 10.66 -1.42 -33.34
C SER A 103 9.63 -1.77 -32.26
N ARG A 104 8.72 -2.70 -32.57
CA ARG A 104 7.72 -3.17 -31.62
C ARG A 104 8.33 -4.00 -30.49
N THR A 105 9.57 -4.44 -30.61
CA THR A 105 10.34 -5.15 -29.58
C THR A 105 10.91 -4.21 -28.51
N ASP A 106 11.09 -2.92 -28.83
CA ASP A 106 11.41 -1.88 -27.85
C ASP A 106 10.24 -1.63 -26.88
N TYR A 107 9.07 -2.17 -27.22
CA TYR A 107 7.81 -2.07 -26.50
C TYR A 107 7.49 -3.24 -25.56
N ASP A 108 8.37 -4.20 -25.42
CA ASP A 108 8.09 -5.45 -24.68
C ASP A 108 7.90 -5.27 -23.18
N ASP A 109 8.06 -4.05 -22.68
CA ASP A 109 7.58 -3.68 -21.38
C ASP A 109 6.10 -3.29 -21.48
N ILE A 110 5.22 -4.27 -21.32
CA ILE A 110 3.74 -4.14 -21.28
C ILE A 110 3.23 -3.08 -20.30
N TYR A 111 4.10 -2.47 -19.51
CA TYR A 111 3.80 -1.43 -18.54
C TYR A 111 3.95 -0.01 -19.08
N LYS A 112 4.53 0.18 -20.26
CA LYS A 112 4.90 1.49 -20.79
C LYS A 112 3.76 2.25 -21.49
N TRP A 113 2.66 1.57 -21.86
CA TRP A 113 1.58 2.10 -22.68
C TRP A 113 0.26 2.17 -21.95
N LYS A 114 0.25 2.72 -20.73
CA LYS A 114 -0.95 2.65 -19.90
C LYS A 114 -1.69 3.97 -19.73
N TYR A 115 -1.47 4.96 -20.60
CA TYR A 115 -2.33 6.13 -20.54
C TYR A 115 -3.79 5.74 -20.85
N ASN A 116 -4.73 6.34 -20.15
CA ASN A 116 -6.15 5.97 -20.13
C ASN A 116 -6.44 4.50 -19.78
N GLN A 117 -5.52 3.82 -19.11
CA GLN A 117 -5.71 2.47 -18.54
C GLN A 117 -5.48 2.51 -17.03
N ASP A 118 -6.00 1.48 -16.36
CA ASP A 118 -5.77 1.33 -14.92
C ASP A 118 -4.30 1.01 -14.65
N VAL A 119 -3.69 1.80 -13.78
CA VAL A 119 -2.36 1.55 -13.25
C VAL A 119 -2.40 1.46 -11.74
N ASP A 120 -1.74 0.46 -11.20
CA ASP A 120 -1.68 0.19 -9.77
C ASP A 120 -0.40 0.75 -9.19
N ILE A 121 -0.55 1.64 -8.22
CA ILE A 121 0.56 2.22 -7.49
C ILE A 121 0.56 1.62 -6.09
N ILE A 122 1.62 0.88 -5.76
CA ILE A 122 1.78 0.25 -4.45
C ILE A 122 2.47 1.23 -3.52
N VAL A 123 1.74 1.72 -2.52
CA VAL A 123 2.31 2.49 -1.41
C VAL A 123 2.70 1.50 -0.31
N SER A 124 3.96 1.48 0.07
CA SER A 124 4.54 0.52 1.01
C SER A 124 5.21 1.21 2.20
N GLY A 125 5.64 0.41 3.19
CA GLY A 125 6.28 0.92 4.42
C GLY A 125 5.30 1.57 5.38
N LEU A 126 4.02 1.21 5.29
CA LEU A 126 2.97 1.65 6.18
C LEU A 126 3.02 0.88 7.52
N SER A 127 2.37 1.41 8.54
CA SER A 127 2.16 0.70 9.80
C SER A 127 0.91 -0.16 9.71
N GLU A 128 0.93 -1.32 10.34
CA GLU A 128 -0.23 -2.20 10.42
C GLU A 128 -1.40 -1.56 11.19
N GLU A 129 -2.62 -1.99 10.89
CA GLU A 129 -3.86 -1.58 11.55
C GLU A 129 -4.02 -0.05 11.67
N THR A 130 -3.41 0.69 10.74
CA THR A 130 -3.33 2.14 10.79
C THR A 130 -4.19 2.79 9.73
N ASN A 131 -4.96 3.82 10.12
CA ASN A 131 -5.73 4.64 9.20
C ASN A 131 -4.84 5.70 8.54
N TYR A 132 -4.93 5.80 7.22
CA TYR A 132 -4.25 6.79 6.39
C TYR A 132 -5.29 7.69 5.70
N PRO A 133 -5.71 8.79 6.35
CA PRO A 133 -6.69 9.72 5.78
C PRO A 133 -6.07 10.71 4.78
N PHE A 134 -4.74 10.83 4.75
CA PHE A 134 -4.03 11.79 3.92
C PHE A 134 -3.18 11.04 2.90
N ILE A 135 -3.81 10.68 1.76
CA ILE A 135 -3.15 10.00 0.65
C ILE A 135 -3.15 10.95 -0.53
N TYR A 136 -1.97 11.36 -0.97
CA TYR A 136 -1.79 12.29 -2.07
C TYR A 136 -1.07 11.61 -3.21
N CYS A 137 -1.61 11.73 -4.42
CA CYS A 137 -0.93 11.36 -5.66
C CYS A 137 -0.70 12.61 -6.50
N PHE A 138 0.46 12.67 -7.12
CA PHE A 138 0.94 13.78 -7.94
C PHE A 138 1.54 13.23 -9.22
N ALA A 139 1.27 13.85 -10.35
CA ALA A 139 1.86 13.50 -11.62
C ALA A 139 2.50 14.71 -12.31
N GLN A 140 3.54 14.44 -13.06
CA GLN A 140 4.15 15.37 -14.01
C GLN A 140 4.50 14.64 -15.29
N ASP A 141 4.42 15.32 -16.43
CA ASP A 141 4.87 14.82 -17.70
C ASP A 141 6.41 14.89 -17.86
N ASP A 142 6.93 14.46 -18.99
CA ASP A 142 8.35 14.46 -19.34
C ASP A 142 8.82 15.71 -20.11
N GLU A 143 7.92 16.67 -20.35
CA GLU A 143 8.26 17.91 -21.07
C GLU A 143 9.28 18.76 -20.29
N VAL A 144 10.00 19.62 -21.00
CA VAL A 144 10.99 20.55 -20.42
C VAL A 144 10.59 21.99 -20.71
N PRO A 145 10.11 22.74 -19.68
CA PRO A 145 9.82 22.34 -18.32
C PRO A 145 8.59 21.42 -18.23
N ALA A 146 8.58 20.49 -17.28
CA ALA A 146 7.49 19.56 -17.07
C ALA A 146 6.18 20.30 -16.72
N ASN A 147 5.07 19.86 -17.32
CA ASN A 147 3.74 20.24 -16.89
C ASN A 147 3.38 19.38 -15.67
N LYS A 148 2.76 19.99 -14.67
CA LYS A 148 2.55 19.38 -13.35
C LYS A 148 1.12 19.55 -12.91
N MET A 149 0.60 18.57 -12.20
CA MET A 149 -0.64 18.73 -11.45
C MET A 149 -0.56 19.88 -10.47
N ILE A 150 -1.69 20.52 -10.20
CA ILE A 150 -1.77 21.67 -9.28
C ILE A 150 -2.11 21.24 -7.86
N PHE A 151 -1.69 22.05 -6.90
CA PHE A 151 -2.05 21.93 -5.49
C PHE A 151 -2.93 23.13 -5.12
N ASP A 152 -4.22 23.07 -5.41
CA ASP A 152 -5.18 24.12 -5.06
C ASP A 152 -6.26 23.57 -4.14
N SER A 153 -6.16 23.91 -2.86
CA SER A 153 -7.16 23.55 -1.84
C SER A 153 -8.39 24.46 -1.84
N THR A 154 -8.38 25.55 -2.63
CA THR A 154 -9.34 26.65 -2.49
C THR A 154 -10.48 26.62 -3.49
N GLY A 155 -10.47 25.80 -4.54
CA GLY A 155 -11.62 25.70 -5.39
C GLY A 155 -11.49 25.23 -6.83
N ASN A 156 -10.31 24.91 -7.31
CA ASN A 156 -10.16 24.31 -8.65
C ASN A 156 -10.11 22.78 -8.55
N PHE A 157 -11.26 22.16 -8.36
CA PHE A 157 -11.39 20.71 -8.17
C PHE A 157 -11.48 19.98 -9.52
N GLY A 158 -10.51 20.19 -10.41
CA GLY A 158 -10.36 19.44 -11.65
C GLY A 158 -9.52 18.17 -11.48
N PRO A 159 -9.47 17.29 -12.50
CA PRO A 159 -8.70 16.04 -12.47
C PRO A 159 -7.18 16.25 -12.42
N SER A 160 -6.69 17.43 -12.82
CA SER A 160 -5.28 17.83 -12.68
C SER A 160 -4.95 18.40 -11.29
N ASN A 161 -5.85 18.29 -10.31
CA ASN A 161 -5.63 18.81 -8.95
C ASN A 161 -5.44 17.67 -7.94
N VAL A 162 -4.33 17.70 -7.24
CA VAL A 162 -3.93 16.72 -6.22
C VAL A 162 -4.98 16.56 -5.11
N TYR A 163 -5.61 17.65 -4.67
CA TYR A 163 -6.65 17.59 -3.63
C TYR A 163 -7.95 16.93 -4.11
N THR A 164 -8.27 17.02 -5.40
CA THR A 164 -9.43 16.30 -5.96
C THR A 164 -9.22 14.80 -5.86
N LEU A 165 -8.02 14.35 -6.20
CA LEU A 165 -7.66 12.93 -6.12
C LEU A 165 -7.66 12.44 -4.67
N GLN A 166 -7.06 13.21 -3.74
CA GLN A 166 -7.04 12.90 -2.32
C GLN A 166 -8.46 12.72 -1.74
N GLN A 167 -9.39 13.60 -2.11
CA GLN A 167 -10.79 13.48 -1.70
C GLN A 167 -11.47 12.23 -2.27
N GLY A 168 -11.11 11.84 -3.49
CA GLY A 168 -11.61 10.61 -4.12
C GLY A 168 -11.09 9.34 -3.45
N ILE A 169 -9.82 9.31 -3.08
CA ILE A 169 -9.19 8.18 -2.38
C ILE A 169 -9.78 8.02 -0.97
N GLY A 170 -9.89 9.13 -0.23
CA GLY A 170 -10.39 9.11 1.15
C GLY A 170 -9.45 8.45 2.15
N THR A 171 -10.01 7.79 3.15
CA THR A 171 -9.24 7.09 4.20
C THR A 171 -9.12 5.60 3.89
N VAL A 172 -7.91 5.09 3.99
CA VAL A 172 -7.61 3.65 3.83
C VAL A 172 -6.95 3.15 5.10
N GLN A 173 -7.37 1.98 5.58
CA GLN A 173 -6.76 1.31 6.72
C GLN A 173 -5.96 0.10 6.23
N THR A 174 -4.72 -0.04 6.70
CA THR A 174 -3.90 -1.23 6.46
C THR A 174 -4.46 -2.45 7.19
N LEU A 175 -4.17 -3.63 6.67
CA LEU A 175 -4.60 -4.89 7.29
C LEU A 175 -3.89 -5.12 8.62
N ASP A 176 -4.56 -5.84 9.50
CA ASP A 176 -3.95 -6.49 10.65
C ASP A 176 -3.56 -7.92 10.25
N GLU A 177 -2.27 -8.22 10.29
CA GLU A 177 -1.71 -9.54 10.00
C GLU A 177 -0.93 -10.09 11.21
N SER A 178 -0.90 -9.34 12.31
CA SER A 178 -0.24 -9.80 13.53
C SER A 178 -1.09 -10.86 14.25
N PRO A 179 -0.48 -11.90 14.79
CA PRO A 179 -1.22 -12.89 15.57
C PRO A 179 -1.53 -12.34 16.97
N PRO A 180 -2.66 -12.71 17.59
CA PRO A 180 -2.99 -12.36 18.96
C PRO A 180 -1.89 -12.75 19.95
N ILE A 181 -1.57 -11.83 20.85
CA ILE A 181 -0.54 -12.01 21.90
C ILE A 181 -1.21 -12.01 23.26
N PHE A 182 -0.79 -12.94 24.14
CA PHE A 182 -1.22 -12.91 25.54
C PHE A 182 -0.56 -11.73 26.26
N THR A 183 -1.38 -10.75 26.68
CA THR A 183 -0.93 -9.61 27.51
C THR A 183 -0.96 -9.93 28.99
N GLU A 184 -1.88 -10.79 29.41
CA GLU A 184 -1.95 -11.35 30.76
C GLU A 184 -2.24 -12.85 30.65
N LEU A 185 -1.57 -13.65 31.48
CA LEU A 185 -1.83 -15.08 31.62
C LEU A 185 -1.63 -15.48 33.08
N THR A 186 -2.68 -15.96 33.71
CA THR A 186 -2.66 -16.37 35.10
C THR A 186 -3.24 -17.78 35.27
N ILE A 187 -2.49 -18.63 35.92
CA ILE A 187 -2.95 -19.97 36.36
C ILE A 187 -2.91 -19.96 37.85
N PRO A 188 -4.08 -19.82 38.54
CA PRO A 188 -4.13 -19.89 39.99
C PRO A 188 -3.72 -21.28 40.48
N ASP A 189 -3.25 -21.35 41.73
CA ASP A 189 -2.77 -22.59 42.33
C ASP A 189 -3.83 -23.72 42.25
N PRO A 190 -3.53 -24.81 41.54
CA PRO A 190 -4.48 -25.91 41.33
C PRO A 190 -4.80 -26.69 42.62
N THR A 191 -4.09 -26.47 43.71
CA THR A 191 -4.36 -27.13 44.99
C THR A 191 -5.72 -26.77 45.59
N ALA A 192 -6.32 -25.65 45.18
CA ALA A 192 -7.64 -25.25 45.59
C ALA A 192 -8.77 -26.07 44.94
N LEU A 193 -8.50 -26.67 43.77
CA LEU A 193 -9.45 -27.43 42.98
C LEU A 193 -8.74 -28.68 42.43
N ASN A 194 -8.98 -29.83 43.05
CA ASN A 194 -8.28 -31.09 42.72
C ASN A 194 -8.69 -31.69 41.37
N ASP A 195 -9.72 -31.17 40.71
CA ASP A 195 -10.38 -31.74 39.53
C ASP A 195 -10.27 -30.87 38.29
N ARG A 196 -9.71 -29.67 38.42
CA ARG A 196 -9.66 -28.71 37.31
C ARG A 196 -8.50 -27.72 37.44
N ILE A 197 -8.09 -27.20 36.28
CA ILE A 197 -7.16 -26.07 36.16
C ILE A 197 -7.93 -24.91 35.52
N VAL A 198 -7.92 -23.76 36.14
CA VAL A 198 -8.53 -22.53 35.61
C VAL A 198 -7.41 -21.64 35.06
N ILE A 199 -7.54 -21.19 33.84
CA ILE A 199 -6.61 -20.27 33.18
C ILE A 199 -7.38 -19.00 32.88
N THR A 200 -6.89 -17.86 33.37
CA THR A 200 -7.38 -16.53 32.98
C THR A 200 -6.35 -15.81 32.13
N PHE A 201 -6.81 -15.11 31.11
CA PHE A 201 -5.91 -14.44 30.18
C PHE A 201 -6.56 -13.22 29.55
N LYS A 202 -5.70 -12.32 29.00
CA LYS A 202 -6.10 -11.26 28.10
C LYS A 202 -5.25 -11.33 26.83
N LEU A 203 -5.83 -10.91 25.73
CA LEU A 203 -5.15 -10.73 24.44
C LEU A 203 -4.99 -9.24 24.12
N ASN A 204 -4.07 -8.89 23.22
CA ASN A 204 -3.92 -7.54 22.68
C ASN A 204 -5.02 -7.17 21.68
N GLU A 205 -5.67 -8.17 21.10
CA GLU A 205 -6.68 -8.05 20.05
C GLU A 205 -7.74 -9.14 20.17
N ALA A 206 -8.81 -9.04 19.37
CA ALA A 206 -9.86 -10.06 19.31
C ALA A 206 -9.29 -11.39 18.80
N GLY A 207 -9.65 -12.48 19.44
CA GLY A 207 -9.13 -13.79 19.06
C GLY A 207 -9.59 -14.91 19.98
N THR A 208 -9.24 -16.14 19.62
CA THR A 208 -9.58 -17.34 20.41
C THR A 208 -8.32 -18.00 20.96
N ALA A 209 -8.23 -18.11 22.28
CA ALA A 209 -7.18 -18.88 22.94
C ALA A 209 -7.59 -20.34 23.09
N TYR A 210 -6.65 -21.24 22.84
CA TYR A 210 -6.82 -22.69 22.99
C TYR A 210 -5.81 -23.23 23.99
N CYS A 211 -6.25 -24.16 24.82
CA CYS A 211 -5.40 -24.78 25.82
C CYS A 211 -5.53 -26.31 25.82
N ARG A 212 -4.47 -26.96 26.21
CA ARG A 212 -4.45 -28.42 26.48
C ARG A 212 -3.55 -28.71 27.69
N THR A 213 -3.99 -29.61 28.54
CA THR A 213 -3.14 -30.17 29.60
C THR A 213 -2.36 -31.38 29.08
N LYS A 214 -1.12 -31.50 29.56
CA LYS A 214 -0.28 -32.67 29.34
C LYS A 214 0.33 -33.07 30.68
N ARG A 215 0.30 -34.38 30.97
CA ARG A 215 0.99 -34.91 32.16
C ARG A 215 2.50 -34.78 31.96
N SER A 216 3.20 -34.39 33.03
CA SER A 216 4.66 -34.24 33.01
C SER A 216 5.43 -35.53 32.75
N ASP A 217 4.80 -36.69 33.11
CA ASP A 217 5.33 -38.04 32.92
C ASP A 217 4.84 -38.73 31.64
N SER A 218 4.12 -38.01 30.76
CA SER A 218 3.68 -38.56 29.48
C SER A 218 4.88 -38.69 28.52
N ALA A 219 4.94 -39.83 27.80
CA ALA A 219 5.99 -40.11 26.83
C ALA A 219 5.86 -39.30 25.51
N GLU A 220 4.90 -38.41 25.39
CA GLU A 220 4.72 -37.56 24.20
C GLU A 220 5.82 -36.50 24.12
N PRO A 221 6.74 -36.53 23.15
CA PRO A 221 7.90 -35.65 23.14
C PRO A 221 7.54 -34.18 22.77
N THR A 222 6.54 -33.97 21.92
CA THR A 222 6.10 -32.63 21.47
C THR A 222 4.60 -32.57 21.29
N LEU A 223 4.00 -31.44 21.65
CA LEU A 223 2.60 -31.14 21.33
C LEU A 223 2.54 -30.52 19.93
N HIS A 224 1.72 -31.09 19.05
CA HIS A 224 1.37 -30.47 17.78
C HIS A 224 0.16 -29.54 17.96
N ILE A 225 0.12 -28.45 17.18
CA ILE A 225 -0.97 -27.45 17.24
C ILE A 225 -2.36 -28.12 17.09
N ASN A 226 -2.49 -29.09 16.20
CA ASN A 226 -3.73 -29.83 15.99
C ASN A 226 -4.23 -30.56 17.25
N GLN A 227 -3.32 -30.99 18.13
CA GLN A 227 -3.68 -31.63 19.40
C GLN A 227 -4.21 -30.62 20.40
N ILE A 228 -3.74 -29.36 20.37
CA ILE A 228 -4.25 -28.28 21.18
C ILE A 228 -5.65 -27.90 20.71
N LEU A 229 -5.80 -27.67 19.41
CA LEU A 229 -7.08 -27.32 18.79
C LEU A 229 -8.15 -28.38 18.99
N SER A 230 -7.78 -29.68 18.91
CA SER A 230 -8.70 -30.82 19.09
C SER A 230 -9.06 -31.13 20.54
N ALA A 231 -8.43 -30.47 21.51
CA ALA A 231 -8.72 -30.67 22.94
C ALA A 231 -10.03 -30.00 23.38
N ASP A 232 -10.60 -29.14 22.54
CA ASP A 232 -11.87 -28.44 22.75
C ASP A 232 -11.95 -27.52 23.97
N PHE A 233 -10.77 -27.12 24.52
CA PHE A 233 -10.69 -26.14 25.59
C PHE A 233 -10.29 -24.80 24.99
N SER A 234 -11.27 -23.90 24.84
CA SER A 234 -11.05 -22.58 24.24
C SER A 234 -11.89 -21.50 24.91
N ALA A 235 -11.46 -20.25 24.75
CA ALA A 235 -12.26 -19.07 25.07
C ALA A 235 -11.94 -17.95 24.08
N GLU A 236 -12.97 -17.23 23.68
CA GLU A 236 -12.92 -16.13 22.73
C GLU A 236 -12.84 -14.79 23.48
N ILE A 237 -12.02 -13.89 22.96
CA ILE A 237 -11.98 -12.47 23.31
C ILE A 237 -12.54 -11.70 22.13
N ILE A 238 -13.60 -10.95 22.33
CA ILE A 238 -14.23 -10.09 21.31
C ILE A 238 -13.73 -8.66 21.46
N ASP A 239 -13.69 -8.14 22.69
CA ASP A 239 -13.18 -6.80 22.99
C ASP A 239 -11.95 -6.92 23.92
N PRO A 240 -10.74 -6.75 23.41
CA PRO A 240 -9.51 -6.91 24.20
C PRO A 240 -9.36 -5.85 25.30
N THR A 241 -10.10 -4.75 25.23
CA THR A 241 -10.04 -3.68 26.25
C THR A 241 -10.91 -3.97 27.46
N LEU A 242 -11.97 -4.77 27.29
CA LEU A 242 -12.96 -5.07 28.31
C LEU A 242 -12.94 -6.53 28.76
N ASP A 243 -12.61 -7.45 27.85
CA ASP A 243 -12.77 -8.87 28.07
C ASP A 243 -11.56 -9.51 28.77
N THR A 244 -11.88 -10.43 29.66
CA THR A 244 -10.91 -11.38 30.25
C THR A 244 -11.39 -12.79 29.95
N GLY A 245 -10.60 -13.55 29.24
CA GLY A 245 -10.90 -14.93 28.90
C GLY A 245 -10.66 -15.87 30.08
N THR A 246 -11.49 -16.90 30.19
CA THR A 246 -11.32 -17.97 31.19
C THR A 246 -11.52 -19.33 30.53
N ILE A 247 -10.53 -20.19 30.65
CA ILE A 247 -10.58 -21.59 30.18
C ILE A 247 -10.50 -22.49 31.42
N THR A 248 -11.43 -23.43 31.53
CA THR A 248 -11.42 -24.45 32.58
C THR A 248 -11.10 -25.80 31.99
N LEU A 249 -9.96 -26.36 32.37
CA LEU A 249 -9.50 -27.69 31.98
C LEU A 249 -9.94 -28.70 33.05
N THR A 250 -10.71 -29.72 32.70
CA THR A 250 -11.28 -30.75 33.56
C THR A 250 -10.74 -32.11 33.22
#